data_5956b01ce8f4bc33c8335c60984a692d
#
_entry.id   5956b01ce8f4bc33c8335c60984a692d
#
_cell.length_a   1.000
_cell.length_b   1.000
_cell.length_c   1.000
_cell.angle_alpha   90.00
_cell.angle_beta   90.00
_cell.angle_gamma   90.00
#
_symmetry.space_group_name_H-M   'P 1'
#
loop_
_entity.id
_entity.type
_entity.pdbx_description
1 polymer ?
#
loop_
_entity_poly.entity_id
_entity_poly.type
_entity_poly.pdbx_seq_one_letter_code
_entity_poly.pdbx_strand_id
1 'polypeptide(L)'
;MPFKPQIVAELATIIANDPVNAEYRHLIAECSETAAAGAPGQFFQLLCPQPAGEQPYLRRPMSIYGTSLADRKLEFLYKVTGAGTRGLDLLRAGDKLDIMGPLGKGFHLDPAWRHLVAVGRGAGLATLAPLARVARQQGVNVTAVFSARRPDLVVSVDLFRSQGADVIVVTDSEATSGPANVERILRGLIAERRCDAFFTCGSSRLLQVQQRLGHTLGIPGQVAMEQQMACGLGMCFCCVRDFNVQGQIISRRVCSDGPVFDLMEALP
;
A
#
# COMPACT_ATOMS: atom_id res chain seq x y z
N MET A 1 -4.73 -25.37 -13.36
CA MET A 1 -5.50 -24.12 -13.26
C MET A 1 -4.77 -23.25 -12.24
N PRO A 2 -4.43 -21.99 -12.52
CA PRO A 2 -3.87 -21.12 -11.49
C PRO A 2 -4.90 -20.94 -10.39
N PHE A 3 -4.45 -21.12 -9.15
CA PHE A 3 -5.25 -20.95 -7.94
C PHE A 3 -5.78 -19.51 -7.93
N LYS A 4 -7.07 -19.31 -8.11
CA LYS A 4 -7.68 -18.01 -7.82
C LYS A 4 -7.63 -17.84 -6.31
N PRO A 5 -7.04 -16.75 -5.78
CA PRO A 5 -7.06 -16.52 -4.36
C PRO A 5 -8.52 -16.54 -3.89
N GLN A 6 -8.84 -17.41 -2.94
CA GLN A 6 -10.17 -17.47 -2.36
C GLN A 6 -10.35 -16.25 -1.46
N ILE A 7 -11.43 -15.52 -1.67
CA ILE A 7 -11.86 -14.45 -0.76
C ILE A 7 -12.54 -15.12 0.43
N VAL A 8 -12.14 -14.77 1.64
CA VAL A 8 -12.80 -15.22 2.87
C VAL A 8 -13.46 -14.05 3.58
N ALA A 9 -14.54 -14.32 4.32
CA ALA A 9 -15.10 -13.42 5.31
C ALA A 9 -15.08 -14.15 6.65
N GLU A 10 -14.35 -13.62 7.62
CA GLU A 10 -14.11 -14.32 8.89
C GLU A 10 -13.89 -13.33 10.05
N LEU A 11 -13.95 -13.85 11.27
CA LEU A 11 -13.58 -13.14 12.48
C LEU A 11 -12.12 -13.45 12.84
N ALA A 12 -11.22 -12.53 12.53
CA ALA A 12 -9.83 -12.58 12.97
C ALA A 12 -9.68 -12.19 14.44
N THR A 13 -8.71 -12.78 15.13
CA THR A 13 -8.43 -12.46 16.54
C THR A 13 -7.31 -11.44 16.61
N ILE A 14 -7.51 -10.31 17.26
CA ILE A 14 -6.48 -9.31 17.45
C ILE A 14 -5.39 -9.86 18.38
N ILE A 15 -4.14 -9.81 17.93
CA ILE A 15 -2.96 -10.14 18.71
C ILE A 15 -2.39 -8.87 19.36
N ALA A 16 -2.29 -7.79 18.58
CA ALA A 16 -1.77 -6.50 19.02
C ALA A 16 -2.39 -5.37 18.20
N ASN A 17 -2.45 -4.17 18.77
CA ASN A 17 -2.88 -2.94 18.10
C ASN A 17 -2.12 -1.77 18.73
N ASP A 18 -0.85 -1.64 18.38
CA ASP A 18 0.08 -0.78 19.07
C ASP A 18 0.28 0.57 18.35
N PRO A 19 0.52 1.66 19.11
CA PRO A 19 0.89 2.93 18.52
C PRO A 19 2.28 2.83 17.88
N VAL A 20 2.40 3.28 16.62
CA VAL A 20 3.68 3.46 15.94
C VAL A 20 4.21 4.87 16.14
N ASN A 21 3.32 5.84 16.10
CA ASN A 21 3.57 7.25 16.42
C ASN A 21 2.26 7.95 16.79
N ALA A 22 2.23 9.27 16.82
CA ALA A 22 1.05 10.04 17.23
C ALA A 22 -0.17 9.83 16.33
N GLU A 23 0.00 9.39 15.07
CA GLU A 23 -1.08 9.28 14.09
C GLU A 23 -1.36 7.84 13.64
N TYR A 24 -0.39 6.93 13.77
CA TYR A 24 -0.44 5.59 13.17
C TYR A 24 -0.49 4.48 14.22
N ARG A 25 -1.20 3.41 13.87
CA ARG A 25 -1.29 2.16 14.62
C ARG A 25 -0.87 0.99 13.77
N HIS A 26 -0.24 0.01 14.40
CA HIS A 26 0.08 -1.29 13.82
C HIS A 26 -0.81 -2.35 14.46
N LEU A 27 -1.71 -2.92 13.67
CA LEU A 27 -2.64 -3.96 14.08
C LEU A 27 -2.16 -5.29 13.53
N ILE A 28 -2.06 -6.29 14.40
CA ILE A 28 -1.72 -7.67 14.08
C ILE A 28 -2.89 -8.56 14.49
N ALA A 29 -3.34 -9.41 13.58
CA ALA A 29 -4.43 -10.35 13.83
C ALA A 29 -4.03 -11.78 13.43
N GLU A 30 -4.48 -12.76 14.19
CA GLU A 30 -4.50 -14.16 13.80
C GLU A 30 -5.72 -14.42 12.92
N CYS A 31 -5.49 -15.12 11.79
CA CYS A 31 -6.51 -15.35 10.78
C CYS A 31 -6.39 -16.75 10.16
N SER A 32 -7.26 -17.09 9.21
CA SER A 32 -7.15 -18.33 8.45
C SER A 32 -5.91 -18.33 7.55
N GLU A 33 -5.48 -19.50 7.11
CA GLU A 33 -4.41 -19.69 6.14
C GLU A 33 -4.71 -18.93 4.83
N THR A 34 -5.96 -18.95 4.38
CA THR A 34 -6.40 -18.24 3.17
C THR A 34 -6.23 -16.72 3.31
N ALA A 35 -6.58 -16.14 4.45
CA ALA A 35 -6.37 -14.72 4.71
C ALA A 35 -4.88 -14.37 4.79
N ALA A 36 -4.07 -15.21 5.44
CA ALA A 36 -2.63 -15.04 5.57
C ALA A 36 -1.86 -15.21 4.24
N ALA A 37 -2.49 -15.79 3.20
CA ALA A 37 -1.92 -15.95 1.86
C ALA A 37 -2.05 -14.69 0.98
N GLY A 38 -2.53 -13.58 1.51
CA GLY A 38 -2.66 -12.32 0.77
C GLY A 38 -1.32 -11.80 0.22
N ALA A 39 -1.35 -11.26 -1.01
CA ALA A 39 -0.18 -10.77 -1.72
C ALA A 39 0.07 -9.26 -1.50
N PRO A 40 1.32 -8.77 -1.67
CA PRO A 40 1.63 -7.35 -1.63
C PRO A 40 0.75 -6.52 -2.57
N GLY A 41 0.21 -5.41 -2.06
CA GLY A 41 -0.69 -4.54 -2.83
C GLY A 41 -2.16 -4.93 -2.77
N GLN A 42 -2.52 -6.13 -2.31
CA GLN A 42 -3.90 -6.49 -1.98
C GLN A 42 -4.35 -5.83 -0.66
N PHE A 43 -5.65 -5.88 -0.40
CA PHE A 43 -6.26 -5.25 0.77
C PHE A 43 -7.36 -6.14 1.38
N PHE A 44 -7.82 -5.75 2.55
CA PHE A 44 -9.00 -6.30 3.22
C PHE A 44 -10.03 -5.21 3.47
N GLN A 45 -11.30 -5.58 3.49
CA GLN A 45 -12.40 -4.77 3.97
C GLN A 45 -12.65 -5.10 5.45
N LEU A 46 -12.40 -4.15 6.35
CA LEU A 46 -12.55 -4.32 7.79
C LEU A 46 -13.87 -3.74 8.28
N LEU A 47 -14.68 -4.50 9.00
CA LEU A 47 -15.85 -4.01 9.70
C LEU A 47 -15.41 -3.37 11.02
N CYS A 48 -15.30 -2.05 11.00
CA CYS A 48 -14.76 -1.32 12.13
C CYS A 48 -15.76 -1.27 13.30
N PRO A 49 -15.31 -1.47 14.55
CA PRO A 49 -16.13 -1.23 15.73
C PRO A 49 -16.68 0.19 15.78
N GLN A 50 -17.80 0.36 16.48
CA GLN A 50 -18.44 1.67 16.65
C GLN A 50 -17.88 2.38 17.88
N PRO A 51 -17.15 3.51 17.71
CA PRO A 51 -16.81 4.35 18.85
C PRO A 51 -18.07 4.99 19.45
N ALA A 52 -18.00 5.40 20.70
CA ALA A 52 -19.12 6.05 21.35
C ALA A 52 -19.58 7.29 20.57
N GLY A 53 -20.87 7.34 20.23
CA GLY A 53 -21.49 8.43 19.47
C GLY A 53 -21.20 8.47 17.96
N GLU A 54 -20.48 7.47 17.42
CA GLU A 54 -20.15 7.39 15.99
C GLU A 54 -20.56 6.03 15.40
N GLN A 55 -21.05 6.07 14.14
CA GLN A 55 -21.42 4.83 13.43
C GLN A 55 -20.67 4.76 12.10
N PRO A 56 -19.57 4.02 12.01
CA PRO A 56 -18.89 3.77 10.74
C PRO A 56 -19.76 2.84 9.87
N TYR A 57 -20.49 3.42 8.92
CA TYR A 57 -21.50 2.73 8.13
C TYR A 57 -20.94 1.62 7.23
N LEU A 58 -19.85 1.90 6.52
CA LEU A 58 -19.22 0.94 5.61
C LEU A 58 -17.97 0.31 6.22
N ARG A 59 -17.57 -0.85 5.70
CA ARG A 59 -16.23 -1.40 5.94
C ARG A 59 -15.15 -0.42 5.49
N ARG A 60 -13.95 -0.55 6.02
CA ARG A 60 -12.78 0.24 5.60
C ARG A 60 -11.81 -0.63 4.84
N PRO A 61 -11.46 -0.26 3.58
CA PRO A 61 -10.38 -0.92 2.86
C PRO A 61 -9.05 -0.60 3.54
N MET A 62 -8.30 -1.63 3.89
CA MET A 62 -6.97 -1.53 4.47
C MET A 62 -6.00 -2.40 3.70
N SER A 63 -4.93 -1.79 3.18
CA SER A 63 -3.88 -2.52 2.50
C SER A 63 -3.19 -3.49 3.45
N ILE A 64 -2.81 -4.64 2.94
CA ILE A 64 -1.97 -5.59 3.66
C ILE A 64 -0.62 -4.91 3.94
N TYR A 65 -0.24 -4.86 5.21
CA TYR A 65 1.07 -4.37 5.68
C TYR A 65 2.07 -5.52 5.85
N GLY A 66 1.59 -6.67 6.27
CA GLY A 66 2.37 -7.87 6.44
C GLY A 66 1.49 -9.11 6.50
N THR A 67 2.09 -10.24 6.14
CA THR A 67 1.49 -11.56 6.30
C THR A 67 2.54 -12.56 6.75
N SER A 68 2.13 -13.54 7.54
CA SER A 68 2.91 -14.73 7.84
C SER A 68 2.00 -15.96 7.72
N LEU A 69 2.24 -16.75 6.67
CA LEU A 69 1.47 -17.98 6.45
C LEU A 69 1.75 -19.01 7.55
N ALA A 70 3.02 -19.12 7.98
CA ALA A 70 3.43 -20.07 9.02
C ALA A 70 2.78 -19.75 10.38
N ASP A 71 2.65 -18.47 10.73
CA ASP A 71 2.04 -18.02 11.98
C ASP A 71 0.56 -17.68 11.84
N ARG A 72 -0.02 -17.77 10.64
CA ARG A 72 -1.39 -17.36 10.31
C ARG A 72 -1.68 -15.91 10.75
N LYS A 73 -0.75 -14.99 10.44
CA LYS A 73 -0.84 -13.59 10.82
C LYS A 73 -1.14 -12.70 9.62
N LEU A 74 -1.94 -11.68 9.88
CA LEU A 74 -2.25 -10.60 8.97
C LEU A 74 -2.02 -9.27 9.70
N GLU A 75 -1.35 -8.33 9.03
CA GLU A 75 -0.94 -7.06 9.63
C GLU A 75 -1.48 -5.88 8.83
N PHE A 76 -1.92 -4.85 9.53
CA PHE A 76 -2.38 -3.58 8.98
C PHE A 76 -1.66 -2.42 9.67
N LEU A 77 -1.18 -1.47 8.88
CA LEU A 77 -0.72 -0.18 9.38
C LEU A 77 -1.72 0.89 8.93
N TYR A 78 -2.33 1.58 9.88
CA TYR A 78 -3.38 2.54 9.56
C TYR A 78 -3.21 3.85 10.33
N LYS A 79 -3.74 4.92 9.73
CA LYS A 79 -3.81 6.24 10.34
C LYS A 79 -5.16 6.42 11.03
N VAL A 80 -5.17 6.89 12.27
CA VAL A 80 -6.40 7.23 13.00
C VAL A 80 -6.90 8.60 12.53
N THR A 81 -7.96 8.62 11.71
CA THR A 81 -8.47 9.86 11.08
C THR A 81 -9.99 10.05 11.18
N GLY A 82 -10.76 8.98 11.03
CA GLY A 82 -12.22 9.04 10.99
C GLY A 82 -12.87 8.00 11.89
N ALA A 83 -14.20 7.99 11.97
CA ALA A 83 -14.98 7.10 12.83
C ALA A 83 -14.54 5.62 12.73
N GLY A 84 -14.36 5.10 11.52
CA GLY A 84 -13.92 3.71 11.34
C GLY A 84 -12.55 3.44 11.96
N THR A 85 -11.54 4.29 11.71
CA THR A 85 -10.20 4.09 12.26
C THR A 85 -10.11 4.41 13.74
N ARG A 86 -10.96 5.30 14.28
CA ARG A 86 -11.14 5.45 15.74
C ARG A 86 -11.75 4.18 16.36
N GLY A 87 -12.68 3.54 15.66
CA GLY A 87 -13.22 2.25 16.08
C GLY A 87 -12.14 1.14 16.11
N LEU A 88 -11.30 1.06 15.08
CA LEU A 88 -10.18 0.13 15.07
C LEU A 88 -9.20 0.39 16.23
N ASP A 89 -8.97 1.67 16.60
CA ASP A 89 -8.08 2.04 17.72
C ASP A 89 -8.58 1.57 19.09
N LEU A 90 -9.86 1.22 19.22
CA LEU A 90 -10.43 0.63 20.44
C LEU A 90 -10.09 -0.84 20.64
N LEU A 91 -9.72 -1.56 19.58
CA LEU A 91 -9.44 -2.99 19.63
C LEU A 91 -8.21 -3.30 20.48
N ARG A 92 -8.31 -4.39 21.25
CA ARG A 92 -7.26 -4.91 22.13
C ARG A 92 -6.98 -6.38 21.82
N ALA A 93 -5.88 -6.89 22.29
CA ALA A 93 -5.56 -8.32 22.19
C ALA A 93 -6.69 -9.18 22.73
N GLY A 94 -7.10 -10.20 21.96
CA GLY A 94 -8.23 -11.10 22.23
C GLY A 94 -9.55 -10.66 21.59
N ASP A 95 -9.70 -9.39 21.18
CA ASP A 95 -10.91 -8.94 20.48
C ASP A 95 -11.05 -9.59 19.10
N LYS A 96 -12.28 -9.58 18.58
CA LYS A 96 -12.60 -10.09 17.24
C LYS A 96 -12.80 -8.93 16.25
N LEU A 97 -12.21 -9.07 15.06
CA LEU A 97 -12.40 -8.16 13.96
C LEU A 97 -12.92 -8.91 12.74
N ASP A 98 -14.09 -8.51 12.24
CA ASP A 98 -14.64 -9.05 11.00
C ASP A 98 -13.87 -8.49 9.81
N ILE A 99 -13.20 -9.38 9.07
CA ILE A 99 -12.38 -9.09 7.88
C ILE A 99 -12.94 -9.80 6.66
N MET A 100 -12.79 -9.16 5.49
CA MET A 100 -13.13 -9.77 4.20
C MET A 100 -12.00 -9.51 3.21
N GLY A 101 -11.39 -10.58 2.71
CA GLY A 101 -10.26 -10.53 1.78
C GLY A 101 -9.55 -11.87 1.62
N PRO A 102 -8.36 -11.91 1.00
CA PRO A 102 -7.68 -10.80 0.33
C PRO A 102 -8.42 -10.36 -0.93
N LEU A 103 -8.45 -9.05 -1.21
CA LEU A 103 -9.18 -8.44 -2.31
C LEU A 103 -8.23 -7.76 -3.30
N GLY A 104 -8.68 -7.70 -4.56
CA GLY A 104 -7.99 -6.99 -5.63
C GLY A 104 -6.75 -7.71 -6.17
N LYS A 105 -6.01 -6.98 -7.02
CA LYS A 105 -4.78 -7.43 -7.66
C LYS A 105 -3.58 -6.78 -7.02
N GLY A 106 -2.60 -7.58 -6.64
CA GLY A 106 -1.36 -7.11 -6.01
C GLY A 106 -0.29 -6.66 -7.00
N PHE A 107 0.86 -6.27 -6.47
CA PHE A 107 2.04 -5.93 -7.25
C PHE A 107 2.60 -7.16 -7.96
N HIS A 108 3.15 -6.91 -9.14
CA HIS A 108 3.88 -7.88 -9.94
C HIS A 108 5.34 -7.46 -10.06
N LEU A 109 6.27 -8.39 -9.90
CA LEU A 109 7.69 -8.18 -10.15
C LEU A 109 8.10 -8.94 -11.42
N ASP A 110 8.64 -8.20 -12.40
CA ASP A 110 9.24 -8.83 -13.57
C ASP A 110 10.56 -9.52 -13.17
N PRO A 111 10.76 -10.78 -13.55
CA PRO A 111 12.00 -11.51 -13.23
C PRO A 111 13.29 -10.86 -13.78
N ALA A 112 13.16 -9.97 -14.76
CA ALA A 112 14.29 -9.22 -15.30
C ALA A 112 14.75 -8.07 -14.40
N TRP A 113 13.91 -7.56 -13.51
CA TRP A 113 14.26 -6.44 -12.64
C TRP A 113 15.24 -6.83 -11.56
N ARG A 114 16.19 -5.95 -11.29
CA ARG A 114 17.24 -6.12 -10.27
C ARG A 114 17.21 -5.04 -9.21
N HIS A 115 16.62 -3.87 -9.53
CA HIS A 115 16.52 -2.77 -8.59
C HIS A 115 15.20 -2.01 -8.76
N LEU A 116 14.40 -1.99 -7.70
CA LEU A 116 13.12 -1.27 -7.66
C LEU A 116 13.27 0.04 -6.91
N VAL A 117 12.56 1.06 -7.35
CA VAL A 117 12.42 2.31 -6.62
C VAL A 117 10.98 2.46 -6.12
N ALA A 118 10.81 2.38 -4.79
CA ALA A 118 9.52 2.53 -4.12
C ALA A 118 9.37 3.97 -3.61
N VAL A 119 8.35 4.69 -4.08
CA VAL A 119 8.09 6.07 -3.67
C VAL A 119 6.74 6.14 -2.99
N GLY A 120 6.70 6.49 -1.71
CA GLY A 120 5.46 6.50 -0.95
C GLY A 120 5.30 7.74 -0.08
N ARG A 121 4.04 8.07 0.25
CA ARG A 121 3.70 9.15 1.17
C ARG A 121 2.61 8.72 2.14
N GLY A 122 2.82 9.02 3.44
CA GLY A 122 1.82 8.76 4.48
C GLY A 122 1.42 7.30 4.57
N ALA A 123 0.12 7.00 4.58
CA ALA A 123 -0.39 5.63 4.65
C ALA A 123 0.00 4.76 3.43
N GLY A 124 0.31 5.36 2.28
CA GLY A 124 0.80 4.64 1.11
C GLY A 124 2.12 3.89 1.35
N LEU A 125 2.92 4.30 2.36
CA LEU A 125 4.11 3.56 2.78
C LEU A 125 3.78 2.16 3.30
N ALA A 126 2.62 2.00 3.94
CA ALA A 126 2.15 0.70 4.41
C ALA A 126 1.87 -0.27 3.24
N THR A 127 1.27 0.23 2.17
CA THR A 127 0.95 -0.57 0.97
C THR A 127 2.21 -1.10 0.27
N LEU A 128 3.32 -0.32 0.32
CA LEU A 128 4.60 -0.69 -0.29
C LEU A 128 5.46 -1.62 0.60
N ALA A 129 5.17 -1.71 1.89
CA ALA A 129 6.00 -2.47 2.83
C ALA A 129 6.13 -3.98 2.50
N PRO A 130 5.06 -4.71 2.14
CA PRO A 130 5.17 -6.12 1.75
C PRO A 130 6.01 -6.34 0.50
N LEU A 131 6.05 -5.33 -0.41
CA LEU A 131 6.85 -5.40 -1.63
C LEU A 131 8.35 -5.53 -1.33
N ALA A 132 8.87 -4.82 -0.33
CA ALA A 132 10.27 -4.91 0.06
C ALA A 132 10.67 -6.33 0.49
N ARG A 133 9.78 -7.02 1.22
CA ARG A 133 9.99 -8.42 1.64
C ARG A 133 10.05 -9.37 0.45
N VAL A 134 9.09 -9.25 -0.48
CA VAL A 134 9.05 -10.10 -1.67
C VAL A 134 10.23 -9.83 -2.59
N ALA A 135 10.61 -8.56 -2.80
CA ALA A 135 11.77 -8.19 -3.58
C ALA A 135 13.05 -8.82 -3.02
N ARG A 136 13.26 -8.73 -1.68
CA ARG A 136 14.40 -9.38 -1.02
C ARG A 136 14.44 -10.89 -1.23
N GLN A 137 13.29 -11.57 -1.10
CA GLN A 137 13.19 -13.03 -1.30
C GLN A 137 13.56 -13.42 -2.74
N GLN A 138 13.33 -12.55 -3.71
CA GLN A 138 13.67 -12.75 -5.12
C GLN A 138 15.06 -12.23 -5.50
N GLY A 139 15.85 -11.72 -4.54
CA GLY A 139 17.18 -11.15 -4.79
C GLY A 139 17.16 -9.82 -5.51
N VAL A 140 16.04 -9.08 -5.45
CA VAL A 140 15.86 -7.77 -6.05
C VAL A 140 16.13 -6.68 -5.00
N ASN A 141 17.00 -5.71 -5.33
CA ASN A 141 17.29 -4.57 -4.48
C ASN A 141 16.15 -3.58 -4.48
N VAL A 142 15.98 -2.84 -3.37
CA VAL A 142 14.97 -1.78 -3.24
C VAL A 142 15.63 -0.51 -2.72
N THR A 143 15.39 0.60 -3.40
CA THR A 143 15.57 1.94 -2.83
C THR A 143 14.21 2.57 -2.59
N ALA A 144 13.94 2.98 -1.35
CA ALA A 144 12.67 3.56 -0.95
C ALA A 144 12.81 5.07 -0.69
N VAL A 145 11.99 5.89 -1.33
CA VAL A 145 11.88 7.33 -1.09
C VAL A 145 10.60 7.59 -0.32
N PHE A 146 10.73 7.87 0.97
CA PHE A 146 9.63 8.04 1.90
C PHE A 146 9.34 9.51 2.15
N SER A 147 8.11 9.93 1.85
CA SER A 147 7.66 11.30 2.03
C SER A 147 6.65 11.41 3.18
N ALA A 148 6.85 12.40 4.04
CA ALA A 148 5.92 12.72 5.13
C ALA A 148 5.88 14.23 5.37
N ARG A 149 4.96 14.67 6.24
CA ARG A 149 4.93 16.08 6.68
C ARG A 149 6.13 16.42 7.57
N ARG A 150 6.52 15.51 8.47
CA ARG A 150 7.63 15.62 9.40
C ARG A 150 8.33 14.27 9.57
N PRO A 151 9.59 14.24 10.02
CA PRO A 151 10.35 12.99 10.19
C PRO A 151 9.69 12.00 11.16
N ASP A 152 9.12 12.50 12.27
CA ASP A 152 8.43 11.68 13.28
C ASP A 152 7.14 10.99 12.79
N LEU A 153 6.62 11.38 11.64
CA LEU A 153 5.45 10.78 11.00
C LEU A 153 5.80 9.78 9.89
N VAL A 154 7.08 9.57 9.61
CA VAL A 154 7.49 8.55 8.65
C VAL A 154 7.32 7.17 9.28
N VAL A 155 6.65 6.28 8.56
CA VAL A 155 6.41 4.90 8.99
C VAL A 155 7.18 3.92 8.12
N SER A 156 7.38 2.70 8.60
CA SER A 156 7.96 1.56 7.86
C SER A 156 9.47 1.66 7.54
N VAL A 157 10.19 2.67 8.01
CA VAL A 157 11.63 2.84 7.73
C VAL A 157 12.43 1.61 8.18
N ASP A 158 12.24 1.18 9.42
CA ASP A 158 12.99 0.06 10.00
C ASP A 158 12.63 -1.27 9.33
N LEU A 159 11.36 -1.43 8.93
CA LEU A 159 10.94 -2.60 8.16
C LEU A 159 11.70 -2.67 6.82
N PHE A 160 11.75 -1.58 6.05
CA PHE A 160 12.46 -1.57 4.77
C PHE A 160 13.96 -1.80 4.96
N ARG A 161 14.58 -1.16 5.95
CA ARG A 161 16.02 -1.37 6.28
C ARG A 161 16.30 -2.82 6.70
N SER A 162 15.42 -3.44 7.49
CA SER A 162 15.56 -4.85 7.89
C SER A 162 15.46 -5.81 6.70
N GLN A 163 14.81 -5.39 5.61
CA GLN A 163 14.77 -6.11 4.35
C GLN A 163 15.96 -5.76 3.44
N GLY A 164 16.93 -4.97 3.90
CA GLY A 164 18.11 -4.58 3.14
C GLY A 164 17.86 -3.47 2.11
N ALA A 165 16.74 -2.75 2.22
CA ALA A 165 16.46 -1.62 1.35
C ALA A 165 17.21 -0.35 1.78
N ASP A 166 17.66 0.44 0.82
CA ASP A 166 18.11 1.81 1.06
C ASP A 166 16.89 2.71 1.24
N VAL A 167 16.88 3.51 2.32
CA VAL A 167 15.76 4.41 2.61
C VAL A 167 16.20 5.86 2.62
N ILE A 168 15.58 6.66 1.77
CA ILE A 168 15.74 8.11 1.67
C ILE A 168 14.45 8.74 2.21
N VAL A 169 14.57 9.55 3.25
CA VAL A 169 13.43 10.27 3.85
C VAL A 169 13.43 11.72 3.35
N VAL A 170 12.27 12.20 2.93
CA VAL A 170 12.02 13.58 2.50
C VAL A 170 10.78 14.12 3.22
N THR A 171 10.83 15.34 3.73
CA THR A 171 9.73 15.90 4.52
C THR A 171 9.37 17.32 4.13
N ASP A 172 8.10 17.71 4.42
CA ASP A 172 7.63 19.08 4.17
C ASP A 172 8.32 20.05 5.13
N SER A 173 8.50 19.65 6.41
CA SER A 173 9.13 20.50 7.42
C SER A 173 10.59 20.84 7.14
N GLU A 174 11.28 19.99 6.37
CA GLU A 174 12.67 20.20 5.94
C GLU A 174 12.74 20.75 4.50
N ALA A 175 11.59 21.05 3.88
CA ALA A 175 11.47 21.49 2.49
C ALA A 175 12.10 20.53 1.46
N THR A 176 12.20 19.24 1.80
CA THR A 176 12.84 18.22 0.94
C THR A 176 11.82 17.37 0.15
N SER A 177 10.52 17.37 0.50
CA SER A 177 9.47 16.55 -0.12
C SER A 177 8.91 17.09 -1.43
N GLY A 178 9.40 18.26 -1.89
CA GLY A 178 8.93 18.89 -3.12
C GLY A 178 9.21 18.04 -4.38
N PRO A 179 8.31 18.07 -5.39
CA PRO A 179 8.46 17.27 -6.61
C PRO A 179 9.80 17.43 -7.30
N ALA A 180 10.34 18.67 -7.34
CA ALA A 180 11.64 18.94 -7.98
C ALA A 180 12.81 18.23 -7.28
N ASN A 181 12.83 18.21 -5.94
CA ASN A 181 13.87 17.50 -5.20
C ASN A 181 13.71 15.97 -5.32
N VAL A 182 12.47 15.46 -5.25
CA VAL A 182 12.24 14.03 -5.47
C VAL A 182 12.65 13.62 -6.89
N GLU A 183 12.33 14.41 -7.91
CA GLU A 183 12.78 14.16 -9.28
C GLU A 183 14.31 14.11 -9.37
N ARG A 184 15.03 15.04 -8.72
CA ARG A 184 16.50 15.05 -8.68
C ARG A 184 17.04 13.76 -8.05
N ILE A 185 16.44 13.28 -6.94
CA ILE A 185 16.82 12.02 -6.29
C ILE A 185 16.60 10.85 -7.26
N LEU A 186 15.43 10.75 -7.88
CA LEU A 186 15.11 9.67 -8.81
C LEU A 186 16.04 9.67 -10.02
N ARG A 187 16.37 10.83 -10.61
CA ARG A 187 17.35 10.93 -11.70
C ARG A 187 18.75 10.46 -11.28
N GLY A 188 19.16 10.74 -10.04
CA GLY A 188 20.42 10.22 -9.48
C GLY A 188 20.42 8.68 -9.43
N LEU A 189 19.36 8.08 -8.89
CA LEU A 189 19.21 6.61 -8.83
C LEU A 189 19.23 5.98 -10.23
N ILE A 190 18.57 6.59 -11.20
CA ILE A 190 18.54 6.12 -12.59
C ILE A 190 19.95 6.19 -13.21
N ALA A 191 20.67 7.29 -13.01
CA ALA A 191 22.04 7.45 -13.51
C ALA A 191 23.02 6.42 -12.92
N GLU A 192 22.79 6.01 -11.68
CA GLU A 192 23.52 4.94 -10.98
C GLU A 192 23.06 3.53 -11.38
N ARG A 193 22.12 3.38 -12.32
CA ARG A 193 21.48 2.12 -12.73
C ARG A 193 20.78 1.39 -11.57
N ARG A 194 20.17 2.16 -10.67
CA ARG A 194 19.46 1.69 -9.48
C ARG A 194 17.95 1.87 -9.61
N CYS A 195 17.40 1.71 -10.83
CA CYS A 195 15.96 1.84 -11.08
C CYS A 195 15.55 1.11 -12.36
N ASP A 196 15.08 -0.10 -12.23
CA ASP A 196 14.47 -0.86 -13.33
C ASP A 196 12.96 -0.62 -13.42
N ALA A 197 12.31 -0.33 -12.29
CA ALA A 197 10.89 -0.03 -12.24
C ALA A 197 10.54 0.86 -11.04
N PHE A 198 9.47 1.64 -11.20
CA PHE A 198 8.86 2.45 -10.15
C PHE A 198 7.67 1.77 -9.49
N PHE A 199 7.57 1.92 -8.16
CA PHE A 199 6.40 1.51 -7.38
C PHE A 199 5.95 2.68 -6.50
N THR A 200 4.65 3.04 -6.53
CA THR A 200 4.19 4.22 -5.79
C THR A 200 2.83 4.04 -5.15
N CYS A 201 2.61 4.78 -4.04
CA CYS A 201 1.32 4.90 -3.37
C CYS A 201 1.25 6.20 -2.55
N GLY A 202 0.08 6.83 -2.51
CA GLY A 202 -0.27 7.87 -1.54
C GLY A 202 0.04 9.32 -1.94
N SER A 203 0.46 9.62 -3.19
CA SER A 203 0.68 11.01 -3.61
C SER A 203 0.57 11.22 -5.12
N SER A 204 -0.45 11.96 -5.57
CA SER A 204 -0.62 12.32 -6.98
C SER A 204 0.56 13.13 -7.53
N ARG A 205 1.15 14.03 -6.72
CA ARG A 205 2.30 14.83 -7.16
C ARG A 205 3.54 13.96 -7.42
N LEU A 206 3.79 12.96 -6.58
CA LEU A 206 4.92 12.04 -6.73
C LEU A 206 4.67 11.01 -7.84
N LEU A 207 3.41 10.60 -8.04
CA LEU A 207 2.98 9.80 -9.18
C LEU A 207 3.34 10.51 -10.50
N GLN A 208 2.96 11.79 -10.66
CA GLN A 208 3.27 12.57 -11.85
C GLN A 208 4.78 12.70 -12.13
N VAL A 209 5.61 12.83 -11.09
CA VAL A 209 7.07 12.84 -11.26
C VAL A 209 7.55 11.52 -11.87
N GLN A 210 7.09 10.40 -11.34
CA GLN A 210 7.48 9.07 -11.82
C GLN A 210 6.96 8.81 -13.24
N GLN A 211 5.72 9.24 -13.55
CA GLN A 211 5.16 9.14 -14.90
C GLN A 211 6.00 9.89 -15.93
N ARG A 212 6.38 11.16 -15.63
CA ARG A 212 7.25 11.93 -16.55
C ARG A 212 8.59 11.24 -16.78
N LEU A 213 9.22 10.76 -15.72
CA LEU A 213 10.50 10.04 -15.83
C LEU A 213 10.34 8.72 -16.60
N GLY A 214 9.28 7.96 -16.30
CA GLY A 214 9.00 6.71 -16.96
C GLY A 214 8.74 6.87 -18.45
N HIS A 215 7.91 7.83 -18.84
CA HIS A 215 7.68 8.15 -20.27
C HIS A 215 8.94 8.60 -20.98
N THR A 216 9.75 9.47 -20.34
CA THR A 216 10.95 10.01 -20.98
C THR A 216 12.08 8.98 -21.13
N LEU A 217 12.20 8.07 -20.18
CA LEU A 217 13.34 7.16 -20.05
C LEU A 217 12.97 5.68 -20.28
N GLY A 218 11.70 5.38 -20.57
CA GLY A 218 11.23 4.02 -20.81
C GLY A 218 11.22 3.14 -19.55
N ILE A 219 11.11 3.75 -18.35
CA ILE A 219 11.10 3.01 -17.09
C ILE A 219 9.66 2.63 -16.74
N PRO A 220 9.32 1.34 -16.65
CA PRO A 220 7.99 0.89 -16.28
C PRO A 220 7.69 1.15 -14.79
N GLY A 221 6.44 0.98 -14.40
CA GLY A 221 6.09 1.08 -12.99
C GLY A 221 4.67 0.66 -12.67
N GLN A 222 4.39 0.58 -11.37
CA GLN A 222 3.07 0.25 -10.84
C GLN A 222 2.67 1.23 -9.75
N VAL A 223 1.39 1.56 -9.71
CA VAL A 223 0.80 2.42 -8.69
C VAL A 223 -0.32 1.70 -7.95
N ALA A 224 -0.28 1.72 -6.63
CA ALA A 224 -1.43 1.32 -5.82
C ALA A 224 -2.32 2.55 -5.62
N MET A 225 -3.55 2.47 -6.12
CA MET A 225 -4.53 3.55 -6.06
C MET A 225 -5.41 3.41 -4.83
N GLU A 226 -5.61 4.52 -4.12
CA GLU A 226 -6.57 4.63 -3.03
C GLU A 226 -7.90 5.18 -3.57
N GLN A 227 -9.02 4.62 -3.13
CA GLN A 227 -10.35 5.09 -3.47
C GLN A 227 -11.35 4.72 -2.38
N GLN A 228 -12.40 5.51 -2.27
CA GLN A 228 -13.54 5.14 -1.43
C GLN A 228 -14.21 3.87 -1.98
N MET A 229 -14.48 2.93 -1.09
CA MET A 229 -15.07 1.64 -1.45
C MET A 229 -16.28 1.35 -0.57
N ALA A 230 -17.34 0.79 -1.18
CA ALA A 230 -18.45 0.22 -0.46
C ALA A 230 -18.33 -1.30 -0.38
N CYS A 231 -18.53 -2.03 -1.50
CA CYS A 231 -18.54 -3.50 -1.47
C CYS A 231 -17.14 -4.13 -1.46
N GLY A 232 -16.13 -3.52 -2.07
CA GLY A 232 -14.80 -4.12 -2.27
C GLY A 232 -14.74 -5.27 -3.29
N LEU A 233 -15.86 -5.67 -3.90
CA LEU A 233 -16.04 -6.86 -4.73
C LEU A 233 -16.33 -6.55 -6.21
N GLY A 234 -16.29 -5.26 -6.60
CA GLY A 234 -16.56 -4.85 -7.98
C GLY A 234 -18.04 -4.74 -8.36
N MET A 235 -18.98 -4.90 -7.43
CA MET A 235 -20.42 -4.94 -7.70
C MET A 235 -21.08 -3.55 -7.73
N CYS A 236 -20.67 -2.65 -6.83
CA CYS A 236 -21.38 -1.37 -6.60
C CYS A 236 -20.86 -0.21 -7.43
N PHE A 237 -19.75 -0.34 -8.11
CA PHE A 237 -19.09 0.69 -8.93
C PHE A 237 -18.71 1.98 -8.17
N CYS A 238 -18.74 1.99 -6.84
CA CYS A 238 -18.39 3.14 -6.01
C CYS A 238 -16.92 3.58 -6.19
N CYS A 239 -16.02 2.62 -6.44
CA CYS A 239 -14.58 2.84 -6.54
C CYS A 239 -14.04 3.01 -7.96
N VAL A 240 -14.89 3.45 -8.90
CA VAL A 240 -14.48 3.67 -10.30
C VAL A 240 -13.53 4.86 -10.40
N ARG A 241 -12.45 4.68 -11.16
CA ARG A 241 -11.52 5.74 -11.61
C ARG A 241 -11.23 5.58 -13.09
N ASP A 242 -10.87 6.68 -13.71
CA ASP A 242 -10.48 6.73 -15.11
C ASP A 242 -8.98 6.54 -15.27
N PHE A 243 -8.61 5.87 -16.34
CA PHE A 243 -7.24 5.57 -16.76
C PHE A 243 -7.07 5.93 -18.22
N ASN A 244 -5.90 6.40 -18.60
CA ASN A 244 -5.55 6.65 -20.00
C ASN A 244 -4.79 5.43 -20.54
N VAL A 245 -5.49 4.60 -21.30
CA VAL A 245 -4.92 3.39 -21.92
C VAL A 245 -4.72 3.65 -23.40
N GLN A 246 -3.50 3.85 -23.83
CA GLN A 246 -3.14 4.12 -25.23
C GLN A 246 -3.93 5.31 -25.85
N GLY A 247 -4.14 6.37 -25.06
CA GLY A 247 -4.88 7.56 -25.48
C GLY A 247 -6.42 7.47 -25.35
N GLN A 248 -6.95 6.33 -24.90
CA GLN A 248 -8.37 6.15 -24.60
C GLN A 248 -8.63 6.20 -23.09
N ILE A 249 -9.70 6.89 -22.70
CA ILE A 249 -10.14 6.92 -21.30
C ILE A 249 -10.98 5.67 -21.02
N ILE A 250 -10.50 4.85 -20.09
CA ILE A 250 -11.15 3.61 -19.67
C ILE A 250 -11.42 3.70 -18.16
N SER A 251 -12.67 3.52 -17.76
CA SER A 251 -13.07 3.45 -16.36
C SER A 251 -12.82 2.06 -15.78
N ARG A 252 -12.11 1.97 -14.65
CA ARG A 252 -11.81 0.72 -13.95
C ARG A 252 -12.20 0.82 -12.47
N ARG A 253 -12.57 -0.31 -11.88
CA ARG A 253 -12.92 -0.42 -10.46
C ARG A 253 -11.65 -0.69 -9.65
N VAL A 254 -11.30 0.23 -8.77
CA VAL A 254 -10.07 0.09 -7.97
C VAL A 254 -10.07 -1.18 -7.13
N CYS A 255 -11.22 -1.61 -6.61
CA CYS A 255 -11.32 -2.79 -5.74
C CYS A 255 -11.12 -4.14 -6.45
N SER A 256 -11.53 -4.29 -7.72
CA SER A 256 -11.52 -5.58 -8.43
C SER A 256 -10.58 -5.62 -9.62
N ASP A 257 -10.41 -4.49 -10.33
CA ASP A 257 -9.52 -4.38 -11.47
C ASP A 257 -8.09 -3.98 -11.02
N GLY A 258 -7.96 -3.33 -9.83
CA GLY A 258 -6.75 -3.01 -9.09
C GLY A 258 -6.72 -3.64 -7.69
N PRO A 259 -6.22 -2.97 -6.66
CA PRO A 259 -5.84 -1.56 -6.58
C PRO A 259 -4.51 -1.20 -7.26
N VAL A 260 -3.72 -2.19 -7.68
CA VAL A 260 -2.46 -1.97 -8.38
C VAL A 260 -2.71 -1.91 -9.88
N PHE A 261 -2.21 -0.84 -10.50
CA PHE A 261 -2.34 -0.57 -11.93
C PHE A 261 -0.99 -0.19 -12.54
N ASP A 262 -0.93 -0.19 -13.87
CA ASP A 262 0.20 0.38 -14.60
C ASP A 262 0.35 1.87 -14.25
N LEU A 263 1.58 2.25 -13.93
CA LEU A 263 1.92 3.61 -13.55
C LEU A 263 1.57 4.62 -14.64
N MET A 264 1.78 4.25 -15.91
CA MET A 264 1.64 5.15 -17.06
C MET A 264 0.19 5.37 -17.46
N GLU A 265 -0.70 4.45 -17.09
CA GLU A 265 -2.13 4.54 -17.39
C GLU A 265 -2.92 5.33 -16.34
N ALA A 266 -2.42 5.41 -15.10
CA ALA A 266 -3.13 6.03 -14.00
C ALA A 266 -3.30 7.55 -14.20
N LEU A 267 -4.52 8.06 -14.03
CA LEU A 267 -4.79 9.49 -13.98
C LEU A 267 -4.68 9.97 -12.52
N PRO A 268 -3.89 11.04 -12.25
CA PRO A 268 -3.59 11.53 -10.89
C PRO A 268 -4.77 12.20 -10.19
#